data_0cfb3d7aa0e96772367b84241c65e70d
#
_entry.id   0cfb3d7aa0e96772367b84241c65e70d
#
_cell.length_a   1.000
_cell.length_b   1.000
_cell.length_c   1.000
_cell.angle_alpha   90.00
_cell.angle_beta   90.00
_cell.angle_gamma   90.00
#
_symmetry.space_group_name_H-M   'P 1'
#
loop_
_entity.id
_entity.type
_entity.pdbx_description
1 polymer ?
#
loop_
_entity_poly.entity_id
_entity_poly.type
_entity_poly.pdbx_seq_one_letter_code
_entity_poly.pdbx_strand_id
1 'polypeptide(L)'
;YASTCDFLRLDGSVVSGAEILYKQRYGGCIGVISATRPVYIADNGPLSAAVGRAMAMRDSNGRLLAPGEIYRRGKNDIRDSKGNPVSDENRLRYVFVGDPALRLALPSNTVRIDSINGKAVDPENPVEIAALSTARISGSIIAPDQTPMSGFNGVVVLDILDAEHSTTTVVAESNPETVFQELGERVFTGATKVEGGKFTISASIPVELSQNYRPATMCTFAYAENSNDEAAGIFRDFYLYGYDENTSADEEAPVIESMVMNHSDFRNGDTVNDSPMLIARVTDNRGINVSTAGIG
;
A
#
# COMPACT_ATOMS: atom_id res chain seq x y z
N TYR A 1 12.51 2.28 9.74
CA TYR A 1 13.88 1.78 9.84
C TYR A 1 14.78 2.54 8.87
N ALA A 2 15.90 3.07 9.37
CA ALA A 2 16.88 3.75 8.53
C ALA A 2 18.25 3.06 8.64
N SER A 3 18.69 2.45 7.52
CA SER A 3 19.95 1.70 7.41
C SER A 3 21.10 2.62 7.01
N THR A 4 21.52 3.49 7.93
CA THR A 4 22.56 4.49 7.68
C THR A 4 23.34 4.82 8.94
N CYS A 5 24.51 5.48 8.77
CA CYS A 5 25.37 5.92 9.87
C CYS A 5 24.77 7.14 10.60
N ASP A 6 24.97 7.23 11.91
CA ASP A 6 24.75 8.41 12.76
C ASP A 6 23.37 9.09 12.64
N PHE A 7 22.40 8.49 11.96
CA PHE A 7 21.08 9.10 11.74
C PHE A 7 20.29 9.26 13.05
N LEU A 8 20.60 8.46 14.07
CA LEU A 8 20.03 8.52 15.42
C LEU A 8 21.11 8.84 16.47
N ARG A 9 22.01 9.76 16.18
CA ARG A 9 23.04 10.17 17.13
C ARG A 9 22.45 11.09 18.21
N LEU A 10 22.30 10.58 19.42
CA LEU A 10 21.61 11.25 20.53
C LEU A 10 22.51 12.13 21.38
N ASP A 11 23.85 12.01 21.27
CA ASP A 11 24.87 12.73 22.05
C ASP A 11 25.63 13.76 21.21
N GLY A 12 25.11 14.12 20.05
CA GLY A 12 25.68 15.15 19.18
C GLY A 12 25.31 16.58 19.66
N SER A 13 26.10 17.56 19.25
CA SER A 13 25.76 18.97 19.42
C SER A 13 24.67 19.48 18.47
N VAL A 14 24.34 18.69 17.44
CA VAL A 14 23.30 18.95 16.44
C VAL A 14 22.23 17.90 16.57
N VAL A 15 20.97 18.33 16.47
CA VAL A 15 19.82 17.41 16.47
C VAL A 15 19.90 16.47 15.29
N SER A 16 19.82 15.17 15.53
CA SER A 16 19.92 14.13 14.49
C SER A 16 18.67 14.08 13.61
N GLY A 17 18.81 13.55 12.39
CA GLY A 17 17.69 13.40 11.45
C GLY A 17 16.54 12.57 12.03
N ALA A 18 16.86 11.52 12.76
CA ALA A 18 15.86 10.68 13.44
C ALA A 18 15.11 11.43 14.54
N GLU A 19 15.78 12.31 15.31
CA GLU A 19 15.13 13.13 16.32
C GLU A 19 14.17 14.15 15.67
N ILE A 20 14.57 14.76 14.54
CA ILE A 20 13.71 15.67 13.79
C ILE A 20 12.44 14.95 13.36
N LEU A 21 12.56 13.77 12.73
CA LEU A 21 11.41 12.96 12.29
C LEU A 21 10.53 12.53 13.46
N TYR A 22 11.13 12.10 14.58
CA TYR A 22 10.37 11.63 15.74
C TYR A 22 9.64 12.75 16.49
N LYS A 23 10.23 13.96 16.50
CA LYS A 23 9.64 15.13 17.15
C LYS A 23 8.70 15.95 16.27
N GLN A 24 8.53 15.56 15.01
CA GLN A 24 7.66 16.28 14.05
C GLN A 24 6.23 16.29 14.55
N ARG A 25 5.62 17.48 14.68
CA ARG A 25 4.27 17.63 15.21
C ARG A 25 3.18 17.14 14.26
N TYR A 26 3.38 17.37 12.96
CA TYR A 26 2.44 16.99 11.90
C TYR A 26 3.17 16.09 10.89
N GLY A 27 3.00 14.79 11.02
CA GLY A 27 3.71 13.80 10.23
C GLY A 27 4.87 13.16 11.01
N GLY A 28 5.96 12.82 10.31
CA GLY A 28 7.12 12.17 10.92
C GLY A 28 6.94 10.67 11.11
N CYS A 29 7.34 10.14 12.26
CA CYS A 29 7.26 8.72 12.55
C CYS A 29 6.90 8.45 14.02
N ILE A 30 6.28 7.27 14.26
CA ILE A 30 5.90 6.80 15.60
C ILE A 30 7.05 6.13 16.35
N GLY A 31 8.14 5.87 15.67
CA GLY A 31 9.35 5.28 16.22
C GLY A 31 10.43 5.14 15.15
N VAL A 32 11.68 5.06 15.57
CA VAL A 32 12.85 4.95 14.69
C VAL A 32 13.74 3.82 15.17
N ILE A 33 14.14 2.96 14.25
CA ILE A 33 15.25 2.02 14.41
C ILE A 33 16.39 2.52 13.52
N SER A 34 17.51 2.97 14.08
CA SER A 34 18.66 3.43 13.29
C SER A 34 19.95 3.41 14.12
N ALA A 35 21.06 3.70 13.44
CA ALA A 35 22.37 3.68 14.07
C ALA A 35 22.68 5.00 14.82
N THR A 36 23.28 4.86 16.02
CA THR A 36 23.77 5.96 16.85
C THR A 36 25.23 6.30 16.58
N ARG A 37 25.90 5.51 15.75
CA ARG A 37 27.33 5.62 15.41
C ARG A 37 27.57 5.21 13.96
N PRO A 38 28.75 5.50 13.40
CA PRO A 38 29.17 4.94 12.11
C PRO A 38 29.00 3.43 12.09
N VAL A 39 28.49 2.88 10.99
CA VAL A 39 28.23 1.44 10.78
C VAL A 39 28.89 0.95 9.49
N TYR A 40 29.13 -0.35 9.40
CA TYR A 40 29.74 -0.98 8.24
C TYR A 40 28.68 -1.33 7.21
N ILE A 41 28.92 -0.96 5.94
CA ILE A 41 27.97 -1.19 4.84
C ILE A 41 27.68 -2.67 4.64
N ALA A 42 28.72 -3.53 4.71
CA ALA A 42 28.59 -4.96 4.51
C ALA A 42 27.64 -5.62 5.54
N ASP A 43 27.60 -5.11 6.76
CA ASP A 43 26.80 -5.67 7.85
C ASP A 43 25.37 -5.09 7.88
N ASN A 44 25.16 -3.94 7.22
CA ASN A 44 23.82 -3.32 7.15
C ASN A 44 22.84 -4.18 6.34
N GLY A 45 23.27 -4.84 5.27
CA GLY A 45 22.41 -5.67 4.44
C GLY A 45 21.77 -6.82 5.22
N PRO A 46 22.53 -7.69 5.89
CA PRO A 46 22.01 -8.76 6.74
C PRO A 46 21.08 -8.26 7.86
N LEU A 47 21.45 -7.17 8.53
CA LEU A 47 20.61 -6.56 9.58
C LEU A 47 19.30 -6.00 9.01
N SER A 48 19.35 -5.29 7.88
CA SER A 48 18.16 -4.75 7.20
C SER A 48 17.21 -5.89 6.80
N ALA A 49 17.74 -6.98 6.25
CA ALA A 49 16.94 -8.13 5.87
C ALA A 49 16.28 -8.80 7.10
N ALA A 50 16.99 -8.90 8.23
CA ALA A 50 16.45 -9.45 9.47
C ALA A 50 15.33 -8.57 10.04
N VAL A 51 15.51 -7.24 10.08
CA VAL A 51 14.48 -6.30 10.51
C VAL A 51 13.27 -6.35 9.57
N GLY A 52 13.48 -6.39 8.24
CA GLY A 52 12.41 -6.50 7.26
C GLY A 52 11.59 -7.79 7.43
N ARG A 53 12.24 -8.93 7.65
CA ARG A 53 11.54 -10.19 7.98
C ARG A 53 10.70 -10.05 9.25
N ALA A 54 11.28 -9.45 10.31
CA ALA A 54 10.56 -9.24 11.57
C ALA A 54 9.34 -8.32 11.42
N MET A 55 9.43 -7.28 10.57
CA MET A 55 8.30 -6.39 10.24
C MET A 55 7.13 -7.12 9.56
N ALA A 56 7.41 -8.14 8.77
CA ALA A 56 6.40 -8.93 8.09
C ALA A 56 5.76 -10.02 8.98
N MET A 57 6.35 -10.30 10.15
CA MET A 57 5.83 -11.34 11.05
C MET A 57 4.54 -10.91 11.74
N ARG A 58 3.66 -11.90 11.92
CA ARG A 58 2.42 -11.74 12.69
C ARG A 58 2.43 -12.62 13.93
N ASP A 59 1.72 -12.17 14.96
CA ASP A 59 1.48 -12.98 16.17
C ASP A 59 0.39 -14.04 15.94
N SER A 60 0.09 -14.85 16.96
CA SER A 60 -0.95 -15.89 16.89
C SER A 60 -2.35 -15.36 16.63
N ASN A 61 -2.59 -14.05 16.80
CA ASN A 61 -3.86 -13.38 16.54
C ASN A 61 -3.88 -12.68 15.17
N GLY A 62 -2.89 -12.97 14.30
CA GLY A 62 -2.77 -12.36 12.98
C GLY A 62 -2.32 -10.89 12.97
N ARG A 63 -1.98 -10.29 14.13
CA ARG A 63 -1.55 -8.90 14.22
C ARG A 63 -0.05 -8.77 14.03
N LEU A 64 0.40 -7.69 13.41
CA LEU A 64 1.82 -7.38 13.31
C LEU A 64 2.47 -7.32 14.69
N LEU A 65 3.74 -7.68 14.74
CA LEU A 65 4.54 -7.58 15.96
C LEU A 65 4.65 -6.11 16.40
N ALA A 66 4.70 -5.88 17.71
CA ALA A 66 5.01 -4.56 18.25
C ALA A 66 6.46 -4.14 17.87
N PRO A 67 6.77 -2.83 17.69
CA PRO A 67 8.07 -2.35 17.28
C PRO A 67 9.23 -2.84 18.15
N GLY A 68 9.04 -2.97 19.46
CA GLY A 68 10.05 -3.53 20.34
C GLY A 68 10.38 -4.99 20.05
N GLU A 69 9.38 -5.80 19.70
CA GLU A 69 9.58 -7.19 19.30
C GLU A 69 10.20 -7.28 17.89
N ILE A 70 9.81 -6.44 16.97
CA ILE A 70 10.45 -6.29 15.65
C ILE A 70 11.94 -5.98 15.83
N TYR A 71 12.26 -4.98 16.65
CA TYR A 71 13.63 -4.60 16.95
C TYR A 71 14.42 -5.74 17.60
N ARG A 72 13.87 -6.42 18.61
CA ARG A 72 14.51 -7.55 19.30
C ARG A 72 14.80 -8.71 18.34
N ARG A 73 13.82 -9.11 17.54
CA ARG A 73 13.97 -10.19 16.55
C ARG A 73 14.93 -9.83 15.44
N GLY A 74 14.79 -8.63 14.87
CA GLY A 74 15.70 -8.15 13.83
C GLY A 74 17.14 -8.21 14.24
N LYS A 75 17.46 -7.79 15.47
CA LYS A 75 18.85 -7.85 16.00
C LYS A 75 19.35 -9.26 16.35
N ASN A 76 18.45 -10.19 16.65
CA ASN A 76 18.82 -11.54 17.08
C ASN A 76 18.81 -12.56 15.93
N ASP A 77 18.18 -12.26 14.80
CA ASP A 77 18.07 -13.18 13.65
C ASP A 77 18.83 -12.67 12.41
N ILE A 78 19.99 -12.06 12.64
CA ILE A 78 20.88 -11.64 11.55
C ILE A 78 21.55 -12.88 10.97
N ARG A 79 21.50 -13.02 9.64
CA ARG A 79 22.04 -14.16 8.92
C ARG A 79 22.87 -13.72 7.73
N ASP A 80 23.98 -14.43 7.46
CA ASP A 80 24.76 -14.24 6.24
C ASP A 80 24.03 -14.75 4.98
N SER A 81 24.65 -14.61 3.83
CA SER A 81 24.11 -15.09 2.56
C SER A 81 23.96 -16.62 2.47
N LYS A 82 24.59 -17.36 3.39
CA LYS A 82 24.50 -18.82 3.51
C LYS A 82 23.49 -19.27 4.57
N GLY A 83 22.82 -18.31 5.25
CA GLY A 83 21.83 -18.57 6.30
C GLY A 83 22.44 -18.83 7.69
N ASN A 84 23.74 -18.68 7.88
CA ASN A 84 24.37 -18.86 9.20
C ASN A 84 24.12 -17.63 10.09
N PRO A 85 23.89 -17.82 11.41
CA PRO A 85 23.82 -16.70 12.35
C PRO A 85 25.09 -15.87 12.33
N VAL A 86 24.93 -14.55 12.28
CA VAL A 86 26.02 -13.58 12.30
C VAL A 86 25.93 -12.72 13.57
N SER A 87 27.06 -12.50 14.21
CA SER A 87 27.18 -11.51 15.29
C SER A 87 28.09 -10.41 14.78
N ASP A 88 27.52 -9.27 14.42
CA ASP A 88 28.27 -8.10 13.96
C ASP A 88 28.19 -6.94 14.95
N GLU A 89 29.11 -5.98 14.82
CA GLU A 89 29.12 -4.78 15.64
C GLU A 89 27.97 -3.84 15.34
N ASN A 90 27.44 -3.85 14.09
CA ASN A 90 26.37 -2.95 13.68
C ASN A 90 25.14 -3.17 14.57
N ARG A 91 24.78 -4.40 14.91
CA ARG A 91 23.63 -4.67 15.77
C ARG A 91 23.69 -3.95 17.13
N LEU A 92 24.90 -3.71 17.65
CA LEU A 92 25.09 -2.99 18.92
C LEU A 92 24.91 -1.48 18.76
N ARG A 93 25.12 -0.96 17.56
CA ARG A 93 25.06 0.46 17.24
C ARG A 93 23.64 0.91 16.86
N TYR A 94 22.76 -0.03 16.44
CA TYR A 94 21.36 0.26 16.18
C TYR A 94 20.55 0.25 17.47
N VAL A 95 19.74 1.27 17.64
CA VAL A 95 18.80 1.40 18.76
C VAL A 95 17.40 1.72 18.24
N PHE A 96 16.40 1.46 19.06
CA PHE A 96 15.02 1.83 18.84
C PHE A 96 14.66 3.00 19.75
N VAL A 97 14.05 4.04 19.18
CA VAL A 97 13.42 5.15 19.89
C VAL A 97 11.95 5.17 19.54
N GLY A 98 11.09 5.16 20.53
CA GLY A 98 9.63 5.08 20.39
C GLY A 98 9.02 4.24 21.50
N ASP A 99 7.70 4.06 21.46
CA ASP A 99 7.02 3.13 22.36
C ASP A 99 7.17 1.69 21.82
N PRO A 100 7.88 0.80 22.54
CA PRO A 100 8.11 -0.56 22.08
C PRO A 100 6.85 -1.44 22.08
N ALA A 101 5.80 -1.03 22.77
CA ALA A 101 4.53 -1.77 22.86
C ALA A 101 3.46 -1.26 21.90
N LEU A 102 3.66 -0.09 21.28
CA LEU A 102 2.73 0.50 20.31
C LEU A 102 2.57 -0.44 19.11
N ARG A 103 1.34 -0.89 18.86
CA ARG A 103 1.07 -1.72 17.69
C ARG A 103 0.71 -0.86 16.50
N LEU A 104 1.24 -1.23 15.33
CA LEU A 104 0.83 -0.63 14.07
C LEU A 104 -0.64 -0.98 13.80
N ALA A 105 -1.43 0.02 13.45
CA ALA A 105 -2.85 -0.14 13.10
C ALA A 105 -2.97 -0.71 11.67
N LEU A 106 -2.47 -1.92 11.45
CA LEU A 106 -2.63 -2.64 10.19
C LEU A 106 -3.62 -3.79 10.40
N PRO A 107 -4.56 -3.98 9.45
CA PRO A 107 -5.58 -5.01 9.57
C PRO A 107 -5.00 -6.41 9.76
N SER A 108 -5.61 -7.19 10.65
CA SER A 108 -5.31 -8.62 10.79
C SER A 108 -6.14 -9.49 9.86
N ASN A 109 -7.33 -9.00 9.48
CA ASN A 109 -8.20 -9.70 8.54
C ASN A 109 -7.76 -9.44 7.10
N THR A 110 -8.13 -10.32 6.21
CA THR A 110 -7.74 -10.27 4.79
C THR A 110 -8.94 -9.99 3.90
N VAL A 111 -8.80 -9.09 2.95
CA VAL A 111 -9.68 -9.00 1.79
C VAL A 111 -9.16 -9.97 0.74
N ARG A 112 -9.93 -10.99 0.43
CA ARG A 112 -9.60 -11.99 -0.60
C ARG A 112 -10.43 -11.74 -1.85
N ILE A 113 -9.78 -11.70 -3.01
CA ILE A 113 -10.47 -11.73 -4.30
C ILE A 113 -10.85 -13.18 -4.61
N ASP A 114 -12.12 -13.43 -4.85
CA ASP A 114 -12.66 -14.76 -5.08
C ASP A 114 -12.89 -15.05 -6.57
N SER A 115 -13.30 -14.02 -7.35
CA SER A 115 -13.54 -14.17 -8.78
C SER A 115 -13.44 -12.85 -9.54
N ILE A 116 -13.10 -12.95 -10.83
CA ILE A 116 -13.09 -11.85 -11.80
C ILE A 116 -13.95 -12.28 -12.99
N ASN A 117 -14.93 -11.45 -13.39
CA ASN A 117 -15.87 -11.73 -14.48
C ASN A 117 -16.57 -13.09 -14.36
N GLY A 118 -16.88 -13.49 -13.12
CA GLY A 118 -17.53 -14.77 -12.80
C GLY A 118 -16.62 -16.01 -12.86
N LYS A 119 -15.34 -15.85 -13.23
CA LYS A 119 -14.35 -16.92 -13.15
C LYS A 119 -13.67 -16.87 -11.78
N ALA A 120 -13.61 -18.00 -11.09
CA ALA A 120 -12.82 -18.11 -9.85
C ALA A 120 -11.35 -17.80 -10.15
N VAL A 121 -10.69 -17.12 -9.19
CA VAL A 121 -9.25 -16.85 -9.32
C VAL A 121 -8.45 -18.14 -9.26
N ASP A 122 -7.50 -18.27 -10.18
CA ASP A 122 -6.63 -19.44 -10.31
C ASP A 122 -5.22 -18.95 -10.66
N PRO A 123 -4.23 -19.10 -9.78
CA PRO A 123 -2.85 -18.68 -10.04
C PRO A 123 -2.21 -19.36 -11.26
N GLU A 124 -2.65 -20.58 -11.61
CA GLU A 124 -2.15 -21.30 -12.77
C GLU A 124 -2.77 -20.80 -14.09
N ASN A 125 -3.95 -20.16 -14.01
CA ASN A 125 -4.68 -19.60 -15.15
C ASN A 125 -5.18 -18.18 -14.84
N PRO A 126 -4.29 -17.18 -14.72
CA PRO A 126 -4.65 -15.81 -14.39
C PRO A 126 -5.64 -15.21 -15.38
N VAL A 127 -6.54 -14.36 -14.88
CA VAL A 127 -7.54 -13.70 -15.73
C VAL A 127 -6.90 -12.49 -16.42
N GLU A 128 -7.15 -12.33 -17.71
CA GLU A 128 -6.82 -11.12 -18.47
C GLU A 128 -8.03 -10.19 -18.50
N ILE A 129 -7.79 -8.91 -18.26
CA ILE A 129 -8.77 -7.84 -18.32
C ILE A 129 -8.30 -6.84 -19.37
N ALA A 130 -9.09 -6.63 -20.40
CA ALA A 130 -8.75 -5.75 -21.50
C ALA A 130 -9.02 -4.27 -21.16
N ALA A 131 -8.27 -3.36 -21.77
CA ALA A 131 -8.60 -1.93 -21.80
C ALA A 131 -10.01 -1.74 -22.41
N LEU A 132 -10.69 -0.68 -22.00
CA LEU A 132 -12.06 -0.32 -22.39
C LEU A 132 -13.13 -1.32 -21.92
N SER A 133 -12.77 -2.38 -21.17
CA SER A 133 -13.75 -3.32 -20.61
C SER A 133 -14.19 -2.91 -19.21
N THR A 134 -15.28 -3.52 -18.73
CA THR A 134 -15.71 -3.45 -17.34
C THR A 134 -15.46 -4.79 -16.67
N ALA A 135 -14.58 -4.80 -15.66
CA ALA A 135 -14.32 -5.99 -14.87
C ALA A 135 -15.27 -6.06 -13.67
N ARG A 136 -15.92 -7.19 -13.48
CA ARG A 136 -16.72 -7.49 -12.28
C ARG A 136 -15.86 -8.32 -11.32
N ILE A 137 -15.49 -7.72 -10.20
CA ILE A 137 -14.60 -8.30 -9.19
C ILE A 137 -15.43 -8.63 -7.96
N SER A 138 -15.36 -9.87 -7.49
CA SER A 138 -16.04 -10.31 -6.27
C SER A 138 -15.02 -10.84 -5.27
N GLY A 139 -15.26 -10.60 -3.99
CA GLY A 139 -14.36 -11.02 -2.93
C GLY A 139 -15.06 -11.19 -1.58
N SER A 140 -14.27 -11.64 -0.61
CA SER A 140 -14.72 -11.93 0.74
C SER A 140 -13.71 -11.45 1.79
N ILE A 141 -14.24 -11.18 2.99
CA ILE A 141 -13.44 -10.85 4.17
C ILE A 141 -13.15 -12.12 4.96
N ILE A 142 -11.87 -12.36 5.22
CA ILE A 142 -11.37 -13.59 5.84
C ILE A 142 -10.62 -13.24 7.13
N ALA A 143 -10.93 -13.94 8.20
CA ALA A 143 -10.22 -13.83 9.48
C ALA A 143 -8.82 -14.47 9.40
N PRO A 144 -7.92 -14.21 10.37
CA PRO A 144 -6.57 -14.78 10.37
C PRO A 144 -6.51 -16.30 10.38
N ASP A 145 -7.54 -16.96 10.93
CA ASP A 145 -7.71 -18.43 10.93
C ASP A 145 -8.29 -18.98 9.62
N GLN A 146 -8.40 -18.16 8.59
CA GLN A 146 -8.96 -18.46 7.26
C GLN A 146 -10.47 -18.70 7.25
N THR A 147 -11.19 -18.38 8.32
CA THR A 147 -12.67 -18.47 8.33
C THR A 147 -13.31 -17.22 7.69
N PRO A 148 -14.40 -17.38 6.92
CA PRO A 148 -15.15 -16.24 6.38
C PRO A 148 -15.81 -15.39 7.50
N MET A 149 -15.66 -14.09 7.43
CA MET A 149 -16.26 -13.14 8.38
C MET A 149 -17.69 -12.76 7.96
N SER A 150 -18.63 -13.69 8.07
CA SER A 150 -20.04 -13.48 7.67
C SER A 150 -20.76 -12.36 8.42
N GLY A 151 -20.25 -11.90 9.55
CA GLY A 151 -20.77 -10.75 10.30
C GLY A 151 -20.19 -9.39 9.87
N PHE A 152 -19.21 -9.36 8.95
CA PHE A 152 -18.59 -8.11 8.51
C PHE A 152 -19.53 -7.39 7.54
N ASN A 153 -19.98 -6.18 7.95
CA ASN A 153 -20.77 -5.27 7.11
C ASN A 153 -20.10 -3.91 7.14
N GLY A 154 -19.85 -3.33 5.96
CA GLY A 154 -19.08 -2.10 5.86
C GLY A 154 -18.81 -1.69 4.43
N VAL A 155 -17.62 -1.14 4.20
CA VAL A 155 -17.17 -0.67 2.90
C VAL A 155 -15.81 -1.28 2.57
N VAL A 156 -15.61 -1.66 1.32
CA VAL A 156 -14.30 -1.99 0.75
C VAL A 156 -13.94 -0.96 -0.31
N VAL A 157 -12.70 -0.50 -0.24
CA VAL A 157 -12.06 0.32 -1.28
C VAL A 157 -11.12 -0.59 -2.06
N LEU A 158 -11.15 -0.48 -3.38
CA LEU A 158 -10.30 -1.21 -4.32
C LEU A 158 -9.54 -0.23 -5.20
N ASP A 159 -8.23 -0.33 -5.21
CA ASP A 159 -7.36 0.28 -6.20
C ASP A 159 -6.84 -0.80 -7.15
N ILE A 160 -6.82 -0.53 -8.44
CA ILE A 160 -6.16 -1.37 -9.45
C ILE A 160 -4.99 -0.58 -10.02
N LEU A 161 -3.81 -1.18 -9.95
CA LEU A 161 -2.58 -0.64 -10.53
C LEU A 161 -2.20 -1.50 -11.73
N ASP A 162 -1.72 -0.85 -12.79
CA ASP A 162 -1.20 -1.50 -13.99
C ASP A 162 0.03 -2.36 -13.67
N ALA A 163 0.53 -3.06 -14.66
CA ALA A 163 1.71 -3.92 -14.52
C ALA A 163 2.94 -3.14 -14.04
N GLU A 164 3.76 -3.80 -13.22
CA GLU A 164 5.06 -3.25 -12.81
C GLU A 164 5.92 -2.93 -14.03
N HIS A 165 6.66 -1.83 -13.98
CA HIS A 165 7.59 -1.42 -15.02
C HIS A 165 9.01 -1.26 -14.48
N SER A 166 9.98 -1.39 -15.38
CA SER A 166 11.39 -1.20 -15.04
C SER A 166 11.76 0.26 -15.18
N THR A 167 12.32 0.84 -14.13
CA THR A 167 12.87 2.20 -14.13
C THR A 167 14.38 2.13 -13.94
N THR A 168 15.08 3.01 -14.65
CA THR A 168 16.53 3.11 -14.59
C THR A 168 16.92 4.39 -13.87
N THR A 169 17.83 4.30 -12.91
CA THR A 169 18.32 5.48 -12.19
C THR A 169 19.01 6.44 -13.16
N VAL A 170 18.83 7.75 -12.93
CA VAL A 170 19.61 8.78 -13.62
C VAL A 170 21.06 8.64 -13.21
N VAL A 171 21.94 8.46 -14.20
CA VAL A 171 23.38 8.26 -13.97
C VAL A 171 24.03 9.59 -13.61
N ALA A 172 24.63 9.70 -12.42
CA ALA A 172 25.67 10.68 -12.15
C ALA A 172 27.02 10.08 -12.56
N GLU A 173 27.97 10.89 -13.01
CA GLU A 173 29.27 10.49 -13.60
C GLU A 173 30.06 9.41 -12.81
N SER A 174 29.72 9.15 -11.55
CA SER A 174 30.41 8.22 -10.65
C SER A 174 29.59 6.99 -10.22
N ASN A 175 28.32 6.89 -10.60
CA ASN A 175 27.45 5.79 -10.16
C ASN A 175 27.03 4.91 -11.34
N PRO A 176 27.11 3.57 -11.22
CA PRO A 176 26.59 2.70 -12.25
C PRO A 176 25.07 2.85 -12.37
N GLU A 177 24.59 2.69 -13.58
CA GLU A 177 23.17 2.59 -13.88
C GLU A 177 22.55 1.42 -13.10
N THR A 178 21.44 1.66 -12.42
CA THR A 178 20.71 0.65 -11.67
C THR A 178 19.28 0.59 -12.18
N VAL A 179 18.84 -0.62 -12.52
CA VAL A 179 17.46 -0.90 -12.93
C VAL A 179 16.71 -1.46 -11.72
N PHE A 180 15.52 -0.92 -11.44
CA PHE A 180 14.62 -1.41 -10.40
C PHE A 180 13.18 -1.46 -10.91
N GLN A 181 12.32 -2.21 -10.20
CA GLN A 181 10.91 -2.33 -10.54
C GLN A 181 10.11 -1.31 -9.73
N GLU A 182 9.23 -0.60 -10.41
CA GLU A 182 8.23 0.28 -9.80
C GLU A 182 6.83 -0.29 -10.02
N LEU A 183 5.93 -0.03 -9.09
CA LEU A 183 4.52 -0.35 -9.25
C LEU A 183 3.97 0.44 -10.44
N GLY A 184 3.05 -0.19 -11.19
CA GLY A 184 2.37 0.48 -12.28
C GLY A 184 1.46 1.60 -11.80
N GLU A 185 1.04 2.43 -12.74
CA GLU A 185 0.12 3.53 -12.48
C GLU A 185 -1.25 3.02 -12.01
N ARG A 186 -1.92 3.82 -11.18
CA ARG A 186 -3.28 3.51 -10.75
C ARG A 186 -4.24 3.76 -11.93
N VAL A 187 -4.96 2.71 -12.34
CA VAL A 187 -5.91 2.75 -13.45
C VAL A 187 -7.37 2.75 -12.99
N PHE A 188 -7.62 2.35 -11.74
CA PHE A 188 -8.96 2.39 -11.15
C PHE A 188 -8.87 2.60 -9.63
N THR A 189 -9.80 3.35 -9.09
CA THR A 189 -10.13 3.39 -7.67
C THR A 189 -11.65 3.42 -7.50
N GLY A 190 -12.15 2.65 -6.54
CA GLY A 190 -13.57 2.59 -6.30
C GLY A 190 -13.90 1.99 -4.95
N ALA A 191 -15.13 2.19 -4.49
CA ALA A 191 -15.61 1.64 -3.24
C ALA A 191 -16.97 0.97 -3.43
N THR A 192 -17.22 -0.09 -2.66
CA THR A 192 -18.51 -0.75 -2.63
C THR A 192 -18.84 -1.25 -1.24
N LYS A 193 -20.11 -1.59 -1.00
CA LYS A 193 -20.54 -2.17 0.27
C LYS A 193 -20.06 -3.61 0.42
N VAL A 194 -19.73 -3.96 1.66
CA VAL A 194 -19.52 -5.34 2.10
C VAL A 194 -20.73 -5.75 2.91
N GLU A 195 -21.40 -6.81 2.53
CA GLU A 195 -22.57 -7.38 3.20
C GLU A 195 -22.31 -8.85 3.50
N GLY A 196 -22.46 -9.25 4.76
CA GLY A 196 -22.18 -10.62 5.19
C GLY A 196 -20.75 -11.08 4.86
N GLY A 197 -19.78 -10.19 4.91
CA GLY A 197 -18.38 -10.46 4.59
C GLY A 197 -18.08 -10.64 3.09
N LYS A 198 -19.01 -10.27 2.20
CA LYS A 198 -18.85 -10.40 0.75
C LYS A 198 -19.08 -9.07 0.04
N PHE A 199 -18.43 -8.90 -1.10
CA PHE A 199 -18.61 -7.71 -1.93
C PHE A 199 -18.51 -8.06 -3.42
N THR A 200 -19.05 -7.17 -4.23
CA THR A 200 -18.84 -7.16 -5.69
C THR A 200 -18.69 -5.70 -6.12
N ILE A 201 -17.69 -5.43 -6.94
CA ILE A 201 -17.42 -4.12 -7.52
C ILE A 201 -17.24 -4.24 -9.02
N SER A 202 -17.73 -3.26 -9.78
CA SER A 202 -17.49 -3.13 -11.22
C SER A 202 -16.43 -2.05 -11.42
N ALA A 203 -15.35 -2.41 -12.12
CA ALA A 203 -14.22 -1.54 -12.42
C ALA A 203 -14.16 -1.30 -13.93
N SER A 204 -14.34 -0.05 -14.37
CA SER A 204 -14.09 0.34 -15.76
C SER A 204 -12.61 0.54 -15.96
N ILE A 205 -12.03 -0.14 -16.93
CA ILE A 205 -10.60 -0.11 -17.23
C ILE A 205 -10.36 0.90 -18.36
N PRO A 206 -9.51 1.91 -18.12
CA PRO A 206 -9.24 2.95 -19.12
C PRO A 206 -8.49 2.39 -20.34
N VAL A 207 -8.39 3.20 -21.40
CA VAL A 207 -7.65 2.85 -22.60
C VAL A 207 -6.14 2.90 -22.39
N GLU A 208 -5.68 3.75 -21.48
CA GLU A 208 -4.28 4.02 -21.18
C GLU A 208 -3.69 2.92 -20.26
N LEU A 209 -3.44 1.76 -20.84
CA LEU A 209 -2.66 0.69 -20.20
C LEU A 209 -1.25 0.63 -20.77
N SER A 210 -0.29 0.23 -19.95
CA SER A 210 1.11 0.04 -20.37
C SER A 210 1.27 -1.03 -21.45
N GLN A 211 0.27 -1.89 -21.65
CA GLN A 211 0.34 -3.07 -22.52
C GLN A 211 1.54 -3.98 -22.20
N ASN A 212 1.99 -3.96 -20.96
CA ASN A 212 3.06 -4.81 -20.49
C ASN A 212 2.45 -6.12 -19.95
N TYR A 213 2.78 -7.24 -20.58
CA TYR A 213 2.26 -8.56 -20.20
C TYR A 213 2.98 -9.07 -18.93
N ARG A 214 2.69 -8.39 -17.82
CA ARG A 214 3.12 -8.74 -16.45
C ARG A 214 1.93 -8.66 -15.51
N PRO A 215 1.98 -9.31 -14.33
CA PRO A 215 0.92 -9.20 -13.33
C PRO A 215 0.65 -7.75 -12.94
N ALA A 216 -0.62 -7.38 -12.96
CA ALA A 216 -1.12 -6.14 -12.39
C ALA A 216 -1.37 -6.32 -10.87
N THR A 217 -1.73 -5.26 -10.16
CA THR A 217 -1.93 -5.32 -8.71
C THR A 217 -3.28 -4.74 -8.32
N MET A 218 -4.06 -5.49 -7.53
CA MET A 218 -5.21 -4.97 -6.81
C MET A 218 -4.81 -4.76 -5.34
N CYS A 219 -5.02 -3.54 -4.83
CA CYS A 219 -4.89 -3.21 -3.42
C CYS A 219 -6.28 -2.96 -2.85
N THR A 220 -6.60 -3.60 -1.72
CA THR A 220 -7.90 -3.48 -1.09
C THR A 220 -7.77 -3.11 0.37
N PHE A 221 -8.70 -2.29 0.84
CA PHE A 221 -8.87 -1.97 2.25
C PHE A 221 -10.36 -1.95 2.58
N ALA A 222 -10.77 -2.63 3.66
CA ALA A 222 -12.14 -2.65 4.11
C ALA A 222 -12.23 -2.24 5.57
N TYR A 223 -13.31 -1.54 5.93
CA TYR A 223 -13.64 -1.17 7.30
C TYR A 223 -15.12 -1.46 7.59
N ALA A 224 -15.38 -1.95 8.79
CA ALA A 224 -16.73 -2.24 9.22
C ALA A 224 -17.45 -0.97 9.73
N GLU A 225 -18.75 -0.86 9.47
CA GLU A 225 -19.57 0.29 9.92
C GLU A 225 -19.87 0.26 11.42
N ASN A 226 -20.00 -0.94 12.01
CA ASN A 226 -20.50 -1.12 13.38
C ASN A 226 -19.49 -1.75 14.33
N SER A 227 -18.23 -1.89 13.91
CA SER A 227 -17.13 -2.37 14.75
C SER A 227 -15.82 -1.68 14.30
N ASN A 228 -14.73 -1.93 15.03
CA ASN A 228 -13.40 -1.48 14.63
C ASN A 228 -12.66 -2.52 13.77
N ASP A 229 -13.42 -3.43 13.15
CA ASP A 229 -12.81 -4.44 12.29
C ASP A 229 -12.40 -3.83 10.96
N GLU A 230 -11.17 -4.13 10.57
CA GLU A 230 -10.58 -3.73 9.30
C GLU A 230 -10.00 -4.95 8.60
N ALA A 231 -9.91 -4.89 7.29
CA ALA A 231 -9.27 -5.90 6.47
C ALA A 231 -8.47 -5.25 5.34
N ALA A 232 -7.37 -5.87 4.91
CA ALA A 232 -6.61 -5.42 3.75
C ALA A 232 -6.19 -6.61 2.91
N GLY A 233 -5.94 -6.38 1.63
CA GLY A 233 -5.49 -7.43 0.73
C GLY A 233 -4.69 -6.88 -0.45
N ILE A 234 -3.81 -7.70 -0.98
CA ILE A 234 -3.11 -7.48 -2.24
C ILE A 234 -3.33 -8.74 -3.08
N PHE A 235 -3.74 -8.53 -4.33
CA PHE A 235 -3.95 -9.61 -5.29
C PHE A 235 -3.21 -9.31 -6.59
N ARG A 236 -2.48 -10.29 -7.15
CA ARG A 236 -1.61 -10.12 -8.33
C ARG A 236 -1.78 -11.20 -9.40
N ASP A 237 -2.69 -12.14 -9.23
CA ASP A 237 -2.87 -13.25 -10.17
C ASP A 237 -3.85 -12.87 -11.30
N PHE A 238 -3.56 -11.74 -11.96
CA PHE A 238 -4.31 -11.24 -13.13
C PHE A 238 -3.44 -10.32 -13.97
N TYR A 239 -3.87 -10.08 -15.22
CA TYR A 239 -3.20 -9.20 -16.18
C TYR A 239 -4.14 -8.11 -16.66
N LEU A 240 -3.60 -6.91 -16.86
CA LEU A 240 -4.24 -5.84 -17.63
C LEU A 240 -3.58 -5.81 -19.00
N TYR A 241 -4.26 -6.35 -20.03
CA TYR A 241 -3.66 -6.50 -21.35
C TYR A 241 -4.71 -6.59 -22.47
N GLY A 242 -4.36 -6.05 -23.63
CA GLY A 242 -5.24 -6.05 -24.80
C GLY A 242 -6.33 -4.98 -24.75
N TYR A 243 -7.22 -5.00 -25.72
CA TYR A 243 -8.33 -4.06 -25.88
C TYR A 243 -9.63 -4.82 -26.10
N ASP A 244 -10.74 -4.33 -25.56
CA ASP A 244 -12.07 -4.83 -25.88
C ASP A 244 -12.57 -4.15 -27.17
N GLU A 245 -12.48 -4.87 -28.28
CA GLU A 245 -12.90 -4.39 -29.61
C GLU A 245 -14.42 -4.19 -29.74
N ASN A 246 -15.21 -4.74 -28.81
CA ASN A 246 -16.67 -4.61 -28.84
C ASN A 246 -17.19 -3.39 -28.10
N THR A 247 -16.30 -2.62 -27.46
CA THR A 247 -16.69 -1.42 -26.72
C THR A 247 -16.74 -0.22 -27.64
N SER A 248 -17.92 0.41 -27.75
CA SER A 248 -18.04 1.72 -28.41
C SER A 248 -17.30 2.78 -27.60
N ALA A 249 -16.76 3.80 -28.28
CA ALA A 249 -16.21 4.95 -27.61
C ALA A 249 -17.24 5.59 -26.66
N ASP A 250 -16.76 6.07 -25.51
CA ASP A 250 -17.58 6.90 -24.63
C ASP A 250 -17.71 8.29 -25.23
N GLU A 251 -18.93 8.74 -25.42
CA GLU A 251 -19.24 10.06 -25.98
C GLU A 251 -19.91 10.98 -24.93
N GLU A 252 -20.17 10.44 -23.71
CA GLU A 252 -20.77 11.21 -22.63
C GLU A 252 -19.68 11.82 -21.76
N ALA A 253 -19.81 13.09 -21.42
CA ALA A 253 -18.86 13.76 -20.55
C ALA A 253 -19.22 13.55 -19.07
N PRO A 254 -18.24 13.47 -18.15
CA PRO A 254 -18.48 13.40 -16.72
C PRO A 254 -19.34 14.56 -16.21
N VAL A 255 -20.19 14.29 -15.23
CA VAL A 255 -21.07 15.27 -14.60
C VAL A 255 -20.60 15.56 -13.18
N ILE A 256 -20.36 16.85 -12.88
CA ILE A 256 -20.10 17.28 -11.50
C ILE A 256 -21.45 17.46 -10.80
N GLU A 257 -21.83 16.52 -9.96
CA GLU A 257 -23.08 16.56 -9.19
C GLU A 257 -23.06 17.58 -8.06
N SER A 258 -21.92 17.73 -7.40
CA SER A 258 -21.74 18.70 -6.32
C SER A 258 -20.28 19.10 -6.17
N MET A 259 -20.05 20.31 -5.71
CA MET A 259 -18.74 20.85 -5.38
C MET A 259 -18.85 21.74 -4.15
N VAL A 260 -18.16 21.39 -3.07
CA VAL A 260 -18.22 22.09 -1.78
C VAL A 260 -16.82 22.23 -1.18
N MET A 261 -16.69 23.12 -0.18
CA MET A 261 -15.43 23.35 0.51
C MET A 261 -15.51 22.78 1.93
N ASN A 262 -14.50 22.05 2.35
CA ASN A 262 -14.28 21.51 3.71
C ASN A 262 -15.33 20.49 4.21
N HIS A 263 -16.63 20.71 3.97
CA HIS A 263 -17.71 19.85 4.46
C HIS A 263 -18.93 19.89 3.54
N SER A 264 -19.78 18.88 3.61
CA SER A 264 -20.92 18.67 2.70
C SER A 264 -22.03 19.68 2.82
N ASP A 265 -22.13 20.40 3.93
CA ASP A 265 -23.13 21.43 4.21
C ASP A 265 -22.63 22.86 3.92
N PHE A 266 -21.42 23.01 3.33
CA PHE A 266 -20.88 24.28 2.87
C PHE A 266 -21.83 24.97 1.90
N ARG A 267 -22.02 26.26 2.10
CA ARG A 267 -22.83 27.12 1.22
C ARG A 267 -21.99 28.21 0.60
N ASN A 268 -22.39 28.62 -0.58
CA ASN A 268 -21.72 29.73 -1.27
C ASN A 268 -21.79 31.02 -0.41
N GLY A 269 -20.61 31.56 -0.08
CA GLY A 269 -20.45 32.71 0.82
C GLY A 269 -20.02 32.36 2.24
N ASP A 270 -19.92 31.08 2.60
CA ASP A 270 -19.38 30.67 3.87
C ASP A 270 -17.86 30.94 3.94
N THR A 271 -17.35 31.13 5.17
CA THR A 271 -15.91 31.31 5.40
C THR A 271 -15.17 29.99 5.32
N VAL A 272 -14.00 30.01 4.70
CA VAL A 272 -13.07 28.88 4.65
C VAL A 272 -11.80 29.21 5.46
N ASN A 273 -11.07 28.18 5.88
CA ASN A 273 -9.73 28.32 6.49
C ASN A 273 -8.70 28.71 5.41
N ASP A 274 -7.48 28.93 5.82
CA ASP A 274 -6.33 29.27 4.96
C ASP A 274 -5.82 28.12 4.07
N SER A 275 -6.31 26.89 4.31
CA SER A 275 -5.99 25.68 3.55
C SER A 275 -7.27 24.87 3.32
N PRO A 276 -8.21 25.37 2.50
CA PRO A 276 -9.48 24.72 2.31
C PRO A 276 -9.36 23.45 1.46
N MET A 277 -10.14 22.43 1.79
CA MET A 277 -10.27 21.22 1.01
C MET A 277 -11.46 21.34 0.06
N LEU A 278 -11.22 21.20 -1.25
CA LEU A 278 -12.27 21.09 -2.24
C LEU A 278 -12.79 19.64 -2.28
N ILE A 279 -14.09 19.47 -2.14
CA ILE A 279 -14.77 18.19 -2.26
C ILE A 279 -15.71 18.25 -3.46
N ALA A 280 -15.45 17.43 -4.47
CA ALA A 280 -16.31 17.32 -5.64
C ALA A 280 -16.86 15.90 -5.75
N ARG A 281 -18.14 15.76 -6.10
CA ARG A 281 -18.74 14.51 -6.51
C ARG A 281 -18.93 14.54 -8.01
N VAL A 282 -18.22 13.65 -8.69
CA VAL A 282 -18.25 13.51 -10.14
C VAL A 282 -18.81 12.13 -10.48
N THR A 283 -19.69 12.04 -11.45
CA THR A 283 -20.27 10.81 -11.95
C THR A 283 -20.13 10.72 -13.45
N ASP A 284 -20.05 9.52 -13.96
CA ASP A 284 -19.95 9.21 -15.37
C ASP A 284 -20.58 7.83 -15.64
N ASN A 285 -21.14 7.63 -16.82
CA ASN A 285 -21.80 6.38 -17.20
C ASN A 285 -20.84 5.20 -17.38
N ARG A 286 -19.55 5.48 -17.63
CA ARG A 286 -18.48 4.48 -17.78
C ARG A 286 -17.39 4.55 -16.72
N GLY A 287 -17.51 5.50 -15.81
CA GLY A 287 -16.55 5.74 -14.74
C GLY A 287 -15.55 6.84 -15.07
N ILE A 288 -14.95 7.40 -14.02
CA ILE A 288 -13.98 8.48 -14.12
C ILE A 288 -12.58 7.88 -14.30
N ASN A 289 -11.85 8.33 -15.32
CA ASN A 289 -10.45 7.98 -15.46
C ASN A 289 -9.63 8.66 -14.35
N VAL A 290 -9.07 7.86 -13.44
CA VAL A 290 -8.25 8.33 -12.31
C VAL A 290 -6.75 8.04 -12.53
N SER A 291 -6.38 7.63 -13.74
CA SER A 291 -4.97 7.42 -14.09
C SER A 291 -4.23 8.75 -14.20
N THR A 292 -2.92 8.74 -13.93
CA THR A 292 -2.07 9.93 -14.09
C THR A 292 -1.87 10.33 -15.56
N ALA A 293 -2.16 9.43 -16.50
CA ALA A 293 -2.17 9.70 -17.93
C ALA A 293 -3.48 10.37 -18.41
N GLY A 294 -4.53 10.29 -17.61
CA GLY A 294 -5.78 10.97 -17.87
C GLY A 294 -5.61 12.49 -17.69
N ILE A 295 -6.00 13.27 -18.70
CA ILE A 295 -6.20 14.71 -18.52
C ILE A 295 -7.55 14.84 -17.81
N GLY A 296 -7.49 14.76 -16.47
CA GLY A 296 -8.68 14.99 -15.64
C GLY A 296 -9.06 16.47 -15.61
#